data_262fa8db2fbb58d4bad9cdff9159468e
#
_entry.id   262fa8db2fbb58d4bad9cdff9159468e
#
_cell.length_a   1.000
_cell.length_b   1.000
_cell.length_c   1.000
_cell.angle_alpha   90.00
_cell.angle_beta   90.00
_cell.angle_gamma   90.00
#
_symmetry.space_group_name_H-M   'P 1'
#
loop_
_entity.id
_entity.type
_entity.pdbx_description
1 polymer ?
#
loop_
_entity_poly.entity_id
_entity_poly.type
_entity_poly.pdbx_seq_one_letter_code
_entity_poly.pdbx_strand_id
1 'polypeptide(L)'
;MQIRGLPIQDIGRRQSAIIFWGLCRHLGDEVVSQNAKGHMLGHVQDLGQSFDDPYSRGPYTHERIEYHSDACDIVGLLCLCPAAHGGESSLASAGLVYNELQRQRPDLAEALLQPIYRDRRGEIPPGREAWYAFPVFNFSDGRLSVNNEPSYIDSVARFFAQDPNTPAQHEGLALLEKLAHENHIEIPFEAGDMQFINNHTILHSREAFDDANGLGNKRHLLRVWLLDYEGMPVSTAYYQRNGTPETHRRPGGIVGSDTKPHALLDTL
;
A
#
# COMPACT_ATOMS: atom_id res chain seq x y z
N MET A 1 9.11 5.33 -10.90
CA MET A 1 10.27 6.27 -10.99
C MET A 1 11.12 6.11 -9.75
N GLN A 2 12.43 6.11 -9.89
CA GLN A 2 13.35 6.16 -8.75
C GLN A 2 14.29 7.35 -8.92
N ILE A 3 14.50 8.09 -7.83
CA ILE A 3 15.45 9.20 -7.73
C ILE A 3 16.47 8.80 -6.67
N ARG A 4 17.76 8.95 -6.93
CA ARG A 4 18.84 8.55 -6.03
C ARG A 4 19.67 9.73 -5.55
N GLY A 5 20.25 9.59 -4.37
CA GLY A 5 21.36 10.42 -3.92
C GLY A 5 20.95 11.74 -3.25
N LEU A 6 19.76 11.85 -2.63
CA LEU A 6 19.51 12.97 -1.72
C LEU A 6 20.51 12.91 -0.56
N PRO A 7 21.33 13.93 -0.32
CA PRO A 7 22.42 13.87 0.66
C PRO A 7 21.91 14.05 2.11
N ILE A 8 21.20 13.04 2.64
CA ILE A 8 20.55 13.09 3.96
C ILE A 8 21.55 13.42 5.08
N GLN A 9 22.78 12.90 4.97
CA GLN A 9 23.82 13.12 5.98
C GLN A 9 24.23 14.59 6.11
N ASP A 10 24.18 15.33 4.99
CA ASP A 10 24.58 16.74 4.93
C ASP A 10 23.45 17.68 5.32
N ILE A 11 22.22 17.37 4.88
CA ILE A 11 21.05 18.26 5.04
C ILE A 11 20.19 17.91 6.25
N GLY A 12 20.31 16.70 6.78
CA GLY A 12 19.53 16.20 7.90
C GLY A 12 18.14 15.67 7.52
N ARG A 13 17.56 14.84 8.39
CA ARG A 13 16.31 14.13 8.14
C ARG A 13 15.10 15.07 7.93
N ARG A 14 15.02 16.14 8.71
CA ARG A 14 13.90 17.11 8.62
C ARG A 14 13.89 17.84 7.28
N GLN A 15 15.03 18.34 6.82
CA GLN A 15 15.14 18.99 5.51
C GLN A 15 14.88 18.01 4.39
N SER A 16 15.36 16.78 4.50
CA SER A 16 15.06 15.70 3.55
C SER A 16 13.57 15.41 3.44
N ALA A 17 12.85 15.37 4.57
CA ALA A 17 11.39 15.21 4.59
C ALA A 17 10.67 16.39 3.92
N ILE A 18 11.13 17.63 4.12
CA ILE A 18 10.56 18.82 3.48
C ILE A 18 10.77 18.78 1.97
N ILE A 19 11.97 18.41 1.51
CA ILE A 19 12.28 18.26 0.08
C ILE A 19 11.40 17.16 -0.54
N PHE A 20 11.33 16.00 0.10
CA PHE A 20 10.49 14.90 -0.34
C PHE A 20 9.01 15.30 -0.45
N TRP A 21 8.48 15.97 0.58
CA TRP A 21 7.12 16.50 0.58
C TRP A 21 6.89 17.48 -0.58
N GLY A 22 7.84 18.40 -0.80
CA GLY A 22 7.79 19.36 -1.91
C GLY A 22 7.72 18.67 -3.26
N LEU A 23 8.56 17.65 -3.49
CA LEU A 23 8.51 16.85 -4.72
C LEU A 23 7.17 16.13 -4.88
N CYS A 24 6.63 15.55 -3.80
CA CYS A 24 5.32 14.91 -3.82
C CYS A 24 4.21 15.87 -4.29
N ARG A 25 4.27 17.15 -3.87
CA ARG A 25 3.29 18.18 -4.28
C ARG A 25 3.37 18.58 -5.77
N HIS A 26 4.40 18.15 -6.50
CA HIS A 26 4.51 18.30 -7.94
C HIS A 26 4.10 17.03 -8.71
N LEU A 27 3.94 15.89 -8.01
CA LEU A 27 3.58 14.59 -8.62
C LEU A 27 2.11 14.25 -8.46
N GLY A 28 1.42 14.86 -7.51
CA GLY A 28 0.00 14.64 -7.28
C GLY A 28 -0.69 15.91 -6.79
N ASP A 29 -2.00 15.96 -6.99
CA ASP A 29 -2.85 17.10 -6.64
C ASP A 29 -3.11 17.21 -5.15
N GLU A 30 -3.26 16.06 -4.48
CA GLU A 30 -3.62 15.98 -3.06
C GLU A 30 -2.79 14.93 -2.33
N VAL A 31 -2.33 15.28 -1.12
CA VAL A 31 -1.79 14.31 -0.15
C VAL A 31 -2.92 13.84 0.73
N VAL A 32 -3.06 12.51 0.90
CA VAL A 32 -4.13 11.93 1.70
C VAL A 32 -3.62 11.18 2.92
N SER A 33 -4.49 11.04 3.91
CA SER A 33 -4.19 10.34 5.15
C SER A 33 -3.96 8.85 4.92
N GLN A 34 -2.94 8.30 5.58
CA GLN A 34 -2.56 6.89 5.48
C GLN A 34 -3.18 6.02 6.57
N ASN A 35 -3.89 6.62 7.52
CA ASN A 35 -4.57 5.92 8.62
C ASN A 35 -5.67 6.79 9.21
N ALA A 36 -6.51 6.19 10.04
CA ALA A 36 -7.60 6.89 10.73
C ALA A 36 -7.14 8.01 11.67
N LYS A 37 -5.86 8.08 12.04
CA LYS A 37 -5.29 9.15 12.86
C LYS A 37 -4.95 10.42 12.04
N GLY A 38 -5.00 10.37 10.72
CA GLY A 38 -4.75 11.52 9.86
C GLY A 38 -3.28 11.73 9.48
N HIS A 39 -2.43 10.71 9.58
CA HIS A 39 -1.03 10.83 9.21
C HIS A 39 -0.86 10.96 7.69
N MET A 40 -0.47 12.13 7.22
CA MET A 40 -0.21 12.42 5.80
C MET A 40 1.24 12.11 5.42
N LEU A 41 2.18 12.22 6.36
CA LEU A 41 3.55 11.72 6.25
C LEU A 41 3.67 10.48 7.15
N GLY A 42 3.75 9.31 6.53
CA GLY A 42 3.87 8.04 7.24
C GLY A 42 5.32 7.70 7.54
N HIS A 43 5.56 7.10 8.70
CA HIS A 43 6.84 6.53 9.08
C HIS A 43 6.77 5.02 8.92
N VAL A 44 7.63 4.46 8.07
CA VAL A 44 7.74 3.02 7.81
C VAL A 44 8.97 2.52 8.57
N GLN A 45 8.74 1.95 9.75
CA GLN A 45 9.77 1.48 10.66
C GLN A 45 9.21 0.39 11.57
N ASP A 46 10.05 -0.53 12.00
CA ASP A 46 9.62 -1.56 12.94
C ASP A 46 9.31 -0.97 14.32
N LEU A 47 8.06 -1.15 14.76
CA LEU A 47 7.57 -0.80 16.09
C LEU A 47 7.24 -2.06 16.93
N GLY A 48 7.67 -3.23 16.47
CA GLY A 48 7.40 -4.51 17.13
C GLY A 48 5.96 -5.01 16.96
N GLN A 49 5.25 -4.53 15.93
CA GLN A 49 3.94 -5.09 15.60
C GLN A 49 4.10 -6.40 14.83
N SER A 50 3.06 -7.23 14.82
CA SER A 50 2.97 -8.47 14.06
C SER A 50 1.64 -8.55 13.30
N PHE A 51 1.62 -9.24 12.17
CA PHE A 51 0.39 -9.51 11.42
C PHE A 51 -0.58 -10.45 12.14
N ASP A 52 -0.13 -11.16 13.19
CA ASP A 52 -1.00 -11.94 14.08
C ASP A 52 -2.06 -11.06 14.77
N ASP A 53 -1.75 -9.78 15.01
CA ASP A 53 -2.73 -8.82 15.50
C ASP A 53 -3.49 -8.19 14.31
N PRO A 54 -4.81 -8.42 14.19
CA PRO A 54 -5.62 -7.87 13.11
C PRO A 54 -5.78 -6.34 13.12
N TYR A 55 -5.26 -5.66 14.13
CA TYR A 55 -5.19 -4.19 14.20
C TYR A 55 -3.81 -3.63 13.83
N SER A 56 -2.81 -4.49 13.67
CA SER A 56 -1.47 -4.10 13.24
C SER A 56 -1.44 -3.68 11.77
N ARG A 57 -0.45 -2.87 11.44
CA ARG A 57 -0.25 -2.37 10.08
C ARG A 57 1.14 -2.71 9.58
N GLY A 58 1.24 -3.13 8.32
CA GLY A 58 2.48 -3.52 7.66
C GLY A 58 3.66 -2.55 7.80
N PRO A 59 3.48 -1.21 7.75
CA PRO A 59 4.57 -0.26 7.98
C PRO A 59 5.28 -0.37 9.31
N TYR A 60 4.66 -0.97 10.33
CA TYR A 60 5.16 -1.02 11.71
C TYR A 60 5.67 -2.40 12.15
N THR A 61 5.85 -3.30 11.21
CA THR A 61 6.40 -4.65 11.41
C THR A 61 7.67 -4.84 10.60
N HIS A 62 8.56 -5.72 11.04
CA HIS A 62 9.72 -6.20 10.29
C HIS A 62 9.41 -7.42 9.41
N GLU A 63 8.20 -7.99 9.52
CA GLU A 63 7.78 -9.15 8.74
C GLU A 63 7.69 -8.82 7.24
N ARG A 64 7.73 -9.85 6.39
CA ARG A 64 7.49 -9.70 4.95
C ARG A 64 6.10 -9.13 4.69
N ILE A 65 6.01 -8.17 3.79
CA ILE A 65 4.72 -7.69 3.27
C ILE A 65 4.55 -8.25 1.86
N GLU A 66 3.49 -9.03 1.65
CA GLU A 66 3.15 -9.61 0.36
C GLU A 66 2.86 -8.54 -0.70
N TYR A 67 2.76 -8.95 -1.97
CA TYR A 67 2.46 -8.03 -3.06
C TYR A 67 1.10 -7.38 -2.88
N HIS A 68 1.10 -6.08 -2.69
CA HIS A 68 -0.09 -5.29 -2.37
C HIS A 68 -0.14 -3.97 -3.12
N SER A 69 -1.25 -3.27 -2.96
CA SER A 69 -1.42 -1.87 -3.36
C SER A 69 -2.01 -1.06 -2.21
N ASP A 70 -1.54 0.16 -2.05
CA ASP A 70 -2.02 1.10 -1.04
C ASP A 70 -3.34 1.82 -1.47
N ALA A 71 -3.96 2.57 -0.55
CA ALA A 71 -5.23 3.26 -0.80
C ALA A 71 -5.03 4.65 -1.44
N CYS A 72 -4.30 4.74 -2.56
CA CYS A 72 -4.00 5.99 -3.25
C CYS A 72 -3.63 5.76 -4.72
N ASP A 73 -3.42 6.81 -5.49
CA ASP A 73 -2.99 6.72 -6.89
C ASP A 73 -1.47 6.56 -7.01
N ILE A 74 -0.71 7.32 -6.23
CA ILE A 74 0.75 7.29 -6.25
C ILE A 74 1.27 7.11 -4.82
N VAL A 75 2.15 6.12 -4.66
CA VAL A 75 2.92 5.94 -3.43
C VAL A 75 4.30 6.53 -3.61
N GLY A 76 4.66 7.46 -2.74
CA GLY A 76 6.02 7.98 -2.62
C GLY A 76 6.71 7.41 -1.38
N LEU A 77 7.95 6.96 -1.52
CA LEU A 77 8.82 6.53 -0.44
C LEU A 77 10.13 7.31 -0.48
N LEU A 78 10.65 7.74 0.67
CA LEU A 78 12.02 8.25 0.87
C LEU A 78 12.72 7.38 1.90
N CYS A 79 13.85 6.78 1.56
CA CYS A 79 14.68 6.04 2.49
C CYS A 79 15.57 7.00 3.31
N LEU A 80 15.30 7.11 4.61
CA LEU A 80 16.16 7.82 5.56
C LEU A 80 17.29 6.93 6.05
N CYS A 81 17.00 5.65 6.24
CA CYS A 81 17.95 4.63 6.68
C CYS A 81 17.49 3.26 6.17
N PRO A 82 18.30 2.52 5.41
CA PRO A 82 17.98 1.15 5.04
C PRO A 82 18.09 0.20 6.24
N ALA A 83 17.55 -1.02 6.12
CA ALA A 83 17.77 -2.09 7.08
C ALA A 83 19.24 -2.55 7.06
N ALA A 84 19.68 -3.22 8.12
CA ALA A 84 20.99 -3.86 8.14
C ALA A 84 21.01 -5.08 7.19
N HIS A 85 19.92 -5.85 7.17
CA HIS A 85 19.75 -6.99 6.28
C HIS A 85 18.29 -7.10 5.86
N GLY A 86 18.01 -7.42 4.59
CA GLY A 86 16.67 -7.56 4.05
C GLY A 86 15.97 -6.21 3.83
N GLY A 87 14.63 -6.26 3.72
CA GLY A 87 13.79 -5.08 3.54
C GLY A 87 13.82 -4.51 2.13
N GLU A 88 14.28 -5.30 1.16
CA GLU A 88 14.25 -4.96 -0.25
C GLU A 88 12.81 -4.73 -0.73
N SER A 89 12.64 -3.78 -1.62
CA SER A 89 11.37 -3.49 -2.26
C SER A 89 11.30 -4.23 -3.58
N SER A 90 10.24 -5.00 -3.78
CA SER A 90 9.97 -5.71 -5.03
C SER A 90 8.75 -5.12 -5.72
N LEU A 91 8.83 -4.95 -7.03
CA LEU A 91 7.78 -4.38 -7.87
C LEU A 91 7.38 -5.37 -8.96
N ALA A 92 6.08 -5.58 -9.14
CA ALA A 92 5.53 -6.42 -10.20
C ALA A 92 4.46 -5.66 -10.99
N SER A 93 4.46 -5.85 -12.32
CA SER A 93 3.43 -5.27 -13.18
C SER A 93 2.10 -5.99 -12.98
N ALA A 94 1.07 -5.27 -12.50
CA ALA A 94 -0.26 -5.81 -12.34
C ALA A 94 -0.86 -6.31 -13.66
N GLY A 95 -0.57 -5.62 -14.77
CA GLY A 95 -1.01 -6.03 -16.10
C GLY A 95 -0.38 -7.34 -16.56
N LEU A 96 0.93 -7.53 -16.28
CA LEU A 96 1.61 -8.79 -16.58
C LEU A 96 1.04 -9.93 -15.73
N VAL A 97 0.88 -9.70 -14.43
CA VAL A 97 0.31 -10.70 -13.50
C VAL A 97 -1.11 -11.10 -13.93
N TYR A 98 -1.96 -10.11 -14.28
CA TYR A 98 -3.31 -10.40 -14.77
C TYR A 98 -3.30 -11.23 -16.06
N ASN A 99 -2.46 -10.87 -17.04
CA ASN A 99 -2.35 -11.59 -18.31
C ASN A 99 -1.88 -13.04 -18.11
N GLU A 100 -0.90 -13.25 -17.23
CA GLU A 100 -0.42 -14.59 -16.89
C GLU A 100 -1.48 -15.42 -16.14
N LEU A 101 -2.20 -14.79 -15.20
CA LEU A 101 -3.33 -15.39 -14.50
C LEU A 101 -4.43 -15.81 -15.50
N GLN A 102 -4.82 -14.91 -16.40
CA GLN A 102 -5.81 -15.15 -17.44
C GLN A 102 -5.38 -16.27 -18.39
N ARG A 103 -4.10 -16.37 -18.72
CA ARG A 103 -3.54 -17.41 -19.59
C ARG A 103 -3.52 -18.78 -18.93
N GLN A 104 -3.17 -18.86 -17.64
CA GLN A 104 -2.96 -20.12 -16.92
C GLN A 104 -4.27 -20.64 -16.30
N ARG A 105 -5.06 -19.77 -15.70
CA ARG A 105 -6.27 -20.08 -14.94
C ARG A 105 -7.31 -18.96 -15.13
N PRO A 106 -7.99 -18.93 -16.30
CA PRO A 106 -9.00 -17.90 -16.60
C PRO A 106 -10.17 -17.92 -15.60
N ASP A 107 -10.49 -19.07 -15.02
CA ASP A 107 -11.48 -19.23 -13.95
C ASP A 107 -11.10 -18.46 -12.68
N LEU A 108 -9.82 -18.46 -12.30
CA LEU A 108 -9.32 -17.71 -11.15
C LEU A 108 -9.22 -16.22 -11.45
N ALA A 109 -8.84 -15.86 -12.67
CA ALA A 109 -8.85 -14.44 -13.11
C ALA A 109 -10.26 -13.86 -13.00
N GLU A 110 -11.30 -14.58 -13.43
CA GLU A 110 -12.69 -14.18 -13.28
C GLU A 110 -13.12 -14.08 -11.81
N ALA A 111 -12.66 -15.00 -10.95
CA ALA A 111 -12.93 -14.95 -9.51
C ALA A 111 -12.34 -13.69 -8.84
N LEU A 112 -11.18 -13.20 -9.31
CA LEU A 112 -10.55 -11.98 -8.80
C LEU A 112 -11.13 -10.67 -9.36
N LEU A 113 -11.99 -10.75 -10.38
CA LEU A 113 -12.83 -9.64 -10.86
C LEU A 113 -14.11 -9.49 -10.02
N GLN A 114 -14.46 -10.49 -9.20
CA GLN A 114 -15.60 -10.43 -8.31
C GLN A 114 -15.22 -9.74 -6.98
N PRO A 115 -16.17 -9.14 -6.27
CA PRO A 115 -15.90 -8.55 -4.96
C PRO A 115 -15.33 -9.58 -3.97
N ILE A 116 -14.22 -9.23 -3.32
CA ILE A 116 -13.56 -10.00 -2.26
C ILE A 116 -13.71 -9.21 -0.96
N TYR A 117 -14.13 -9.90 0.10
CA TYR A 117 -14.33 -9.31 1.41
C TYR A 117 -12.98 -9.02 2.09
N ARG A 118 -12.91 -7.88 2.77
CA ARG A 118 -11.74 -7.38 3.47
C ARG A 118 -12.11 -6.77 4.81
N ASP A 119 -11.29 -6.98 5.80
CA ASP A 119 -11.33 -6.34 7.10
C ASP A 119 -10.80 -4.90 7.00
N ARG A 120 -11.42 -3.95 7.68
CA ARG A 120 -10.87 -2.57 7.79
C ARG A 120 -9.81 -2.44 8.87
N ARG A 121 -9.49 -3.50 9.60
CA ARG A 121 -8.44 -3.57 10.63
C ARG A 121 -8.54 -2.42 11.65
N GLY A 122 -9.76 -2.11 12.06
CA GLY A 122 -10.06 -1.04 13.04
C GLY A 122 -10.14 0.38 12.45
N GLU A 123 -9.82 0.57 11.17
CA GLU A 123 -9.91 1.87 10.49
C GLU A 123 -11.28 2.04 9.82
N ILE A 124 -12.31 2.11 10.65
CA ILE A 124 -13.71 2.10 10.21
C ILE A 124 -14.19 3.53 9.97
N PRO A 125 -14.56 3.91 8.73
CA PRO A 125 -15.16 5.21 8.48
C PRO A 125 -16.54 5.34 9.16
N PRO A 126 -16.98 6.57 9.50
CA PRO A 126 -18.27 6.79 10.13
C PRO A 126 -19.42 6.16 9.34
N GLY A 127 -20.26 5.38 10.04
CA GLY A 127 -21.46 4.75 9.45
C GLY A 127 -21.16 3.60 8.48
N ARG A 128 -19.94 3.06 8.48
CA ARG A 128 -19.55 1.90 7.67
C ARG A 128 -19.36 0.66 8.53
N GLU A 129 -19.48 -0.52 7.89
CA GLU A 129 -19.16 -1.80 8.52
C GLU A 129 -17.65 -1.94 8.76
N ALA A 130 -17.28 -2.84 9.67
CA ALA A 130 -15.90 -3.19 9.96
C ALA A 130 -15.18 -3.91 8.80
N TRP A 131 -15.92 -4.25 7.77
CA TRP A 131 -15.47 -4.91 6.56
C TRP A 131 -16.04 -4.23 5.30
N TYR A 132 -15.51 -4.57 4.15
CA TYR A 132 -16.01 -4.14 2.84
C TYR A 132 -15.68 -5.19 1.79
N ALA A 133 -16.32 -5.12 0.63
CA ALA A 133 -16.04 -6.01 -0.49
C ALA A 133 -15.61 -5.20 -1.72
N PHE A 134 -14.53 -5.64 -2.36
CA PHE A 134 -13.93 -4.95 -3.49
C PHE A 134 -13.15 -5.92 -4.38
N PRO A 135 -13.23 -5.85 -5.73
CA PRO A 135 -12.45 -6.72 -6.60
C PRO A 135 -10.94 -6.47 -6.50
N VAL A 136 -10.14 -7.51 -6.74
CA VAL A 136 -8.67 -7.35 -6.87
C VAL A 136 -8.32 -6.66 -8.17
N PHE A 137 -8.91 -7.11 -9.28
CA PHE A 137 -8.74 -6.48 -10.57
C PHE A 137 -10.01 -5.73 -10.97
N ASN A 138 -9.84 -4.53 -11.51
CA ASN A 138 -10.94 -3.65 -11.90
C ASN A 138 -10.67 -3.09 -13.29
N PHE A 139 -11.70 -3.04 -14.12
CA PHE A 139 -11.65 -2.34 -15.41
C PHE A 139 -12.49 -1.08 -15.35
N SER A 140 -11.91 0.05 -15.76
CA SER A 140 -12.60 1.32 -15.94
C SER A 140 -12.11 1.98 -17.23
N ASP A 141 -13.03 2.31 -18.13
CA ASP A 141 -12.72 2.86 -19.47
C ASP A 141 -11.64 2.05 -20.23
N GLY A 142 -11.74 0.71 -20.17
CA GLY A 142 -10.81 -0.22 -20.83
C GLY A 142 -9.42 -0.31 -20.19
N ARG A 143 -9.19 0.31 -19.04
CA ARG A 143 -7.93 0.26 -18.29
C ARG A 143 -8.06 -0.64 -17.07
N LEU A 144 -7.06 -1.50 -16.88
CA LEU A 144 -6.95 -2.38 -15.72
C LEU A 144 -6.34 -1.62 -14.55
N SER A 145 -6.97 -1.71 -13.39
CA SER A 145 -6.38 -1.34 -12.11
C SER A 145 -6.37 -2.51 -11.13
N VAL A 146 -5.36 -2.58 -10.29
CA VAL A 146 -5.23 -3.58 -9.23
C VAL A 146 -5.52 -2.96 -7.87
N ASN A 147 -6.16 -3.77 -7.01
CA ASN A 147 -6.28 -3.51 -5.60
C ASN A 147 -6.13 -4.82 -4.81
N ASN A 148 -4.96 -5.05 -4.29
CA ASN A 148 -4.64 -6.23 -3.49
C ASN A 148 -4.19 -5.83 -2.08
N GLU A 149 -4.79 -6.44 -1.08
CA GLU A 149 -4.50 -6.18 0.34
C GLU A 149 -4.56 -7.51 1.11
N PRO A 150 -3.55 -8.41 0.97
CA PRO A 150 -3.61 -9.79 1.48
C PRO A 150 -3.99 -9.85 2.96
N SER A 151 -3.27 -9.15 3.84
CA SER A 151 -3.53 -9.17 5.28
C SER A 151 -4.93 -8.67 5.69
N TYR A 152 -5.58 -7.84 4.86
CA TYR A 152 -6.96 -7.38 5.07
C TYR A 152 -7.97 -8.42 4.59
N ILE A 153 -7.61 -9.21 3.57
CA ILE A 153 -8.41 -10.34 3.09
C ILE A 153 -8.37 -11.49 4.09
N ASP A 154 -7.20 -11.84 4.60
CA ASP A 154 -7.02 -12.96 5.53
C ASP A 154 -7.75 -12.74 6.85
N SER A 155 -7.72 -11.52 7.39
CA SER A 155 -8.33 -11.24 8.70
C SER A 155 -9.85 -11.08 8.66
N VAL A 156 -10.48 -11.00 7.47
CA VAL A 156 -11.94 -10.72 7.37
C VAL A 156 -12.82 -11.85 7.90
N ALA A 157 -12.35 -13.09 7.84
CA ALA A 157 -13.12 -14.25 8.31
C ALA A 157 -13.58 -14.12 9.77
N ARG A 158 -12.89 -13.32 10.58
CA ARG A 158 -13.26 -13.06 12.01
C ARG A 158 -14.65 -12.44 12.20
N PHE A 159 -15.24 -11.86 11.15
CA PHE A 159 -16.58 -11.25 11.21
C PHE A 159 -17.71 -12.17 10.75
N PHE A 160 -17.39 -13.37 10.26
CA PHE A 160 -18.36 -14.26 9.64
C PHE A 160 -18.32 -15.66 10.27
N ALA A 161 -19.45 -16.36 10.24
CA ALA A 161 -19.55 -17.75 10.72
C ALA A 161 -18.78 -18.74 9.81
N GLN A 162 -18.63 -18.39 8.55
CA GLN A 162 -17.84 -19.09 7.53
C GLN A 162 -17.07 -18.07 6.73
N ASP A 163 -15.98 -18.47 6.10
CA ASP A 163 -15.22 -17.56 5.25
C ASP A 163 -16.12 -16.97 4.14
N PRO A 164 -16.22 -15.63 4.03
CA PRO A 164 -17.05 -15.01 3.02
C PRO A 164 -16.45 -15.07 1.61
N ASN A 165 -15.13 -15.35 1.51
CA ASN A 165 -14.41 -15.46 0.25
C ASN A 165 -14.43 -16.92 -0.23
N THR A 166 -14.56 -17.11 -1.55
CA THR A 166 -14.67 -18.42 -2.14
C THR A 166 -13.31 -19.13 -2.25
N PRO A 167 -13.27 -20.48 -2.31
CA PRO A 167 -12.03 -21.22 -2.57
C PRO A 167 -11.31 -20.76 -3.85
N ALA A 168 -12.05 -20.43 -4.92
CA ALA A 168 -11.47 -19.93 -6.17
C ALA A 168 -10.80 -18.56 -5.98
N GLN A 169 -11.35 -17.69 -5.13
CA GLN A 169 -10.74 -16.41 -4.80
C GLN A 169 -9.43 -16.62 -4.03
N HIS A 170 -9.40 -17.51 -3.04
CA HIS A 170 -8.15 -17.82 -2.31
C HIS A 170 -7.09 -18.44 -3.21
N GLU A 171 -7.46 -19.39 -4.07
CA GLU A 171 -6.54 -19.98 -5.05
C GLU A 171 -6.02 -18.92 -6.04
N GLY A 172 -6.89 -18.02 -6.48
CA GLY A 172 -6.53 -16.91 -7.34
C GLY A 172 -5.54 -15.93 -6.70
N LEU A 173 -5.73 -15.60 -5.42
CA LEU A 173 -4.81 -14.74 -4.64
C LEU A 173 -3.43 -15.41 -4.47
N ALA A 174 -3.41 -16.70 -4.15
CA ALA A 174 -2.16 -17.44 -4.04
C ALA A 174 -1.40 -17.51 -5.38
N LEU A 175 -2.11 -17.68 -6.48
CA LEU A 175 -1.51 -17.67 -7.83
C LEU A 175 -1.04 -16.24 -8.20
N LEU A 176 -1.78 -15.18 -7.85
CA LEU A 176 -1.36 -13.79 -8.03
C LEU A 176 -0.02 -13.53 -7.32
N GLU A 177 0.10 -13.88 -6.04
CA GLU A 177 1.32 -13.71 -5.24
C GLU A 177 2.50 -14.44 -5.88
N LYS A 178 2.31 -15.69 -6.30
CA LYS A 178 3.32 -16.49 -7.01
C LYS A 178 3.75 -15.80 -8.32
N LEU A 179 2.79 -15.39 -9.17
CA LEU A 179 3.09 -14.76 -10.45
C LEU A 179 3.76 -13.40 -10.29
N ALA A 180 3.36 -12.63 -9.28
CA ALA A 180 4.02 -11.38 -8.94
C ALA A 180 5.47 -11.61 -8.54
N HIS A 181 5.73 -12.63 -7.70
CA HIS A 181 7.07 -13.01 -7.28
C HIS A 181 7.93 -13.55 -8.44
N GLU A 182 7.37 -14.35 -9.35
CA GLU A 182 8.10 -14.86 -10.52
C GLU A 182 8.47 -13.78 -11.55
N ASN A 183 7.76 -12.65 -11.55
CA ASN A 183 7.88 -11.59 -12.56
C ASN A 183 8.25 -10.22 -11.96
N HIS A 184 8.79 -10.20 -10.74
CA HIS A 184 9.16 -8.95 -10.08
C HIS A 184 10.54 -8.42 -10.53
N ILE A 185 10.76 -7.17 -10.23
CA ILE A 185 12.08 -6.56 -10.16
C ILE A 185 12.34 -6.16 -8.71
N GLU A 186 13.52 -6.46 -8.21
CA GLU A 186 13.96 -6.03 -6.89
C GLU A 186 14.66 -4.68 -6.98
N ILE A 187 14.32 -3.79 -6.07
CA ILE A 187 14.91 -2.44 -6.01
C ILE A 187 15.45 -2.21 -4.60
N PRO A 188 16.77 -2.29 -4.43
CA PRO A 188 17.40 -1.95 -3.15
C PRO A 188 17.27 -0.44 -2.89
N PHE A 189 17.03 -0.10 -1.62
CA PHE A 189 17.05 1.27 -1.14
C PHE A 189 18.38 1.59 -0.47
N GLU A 190 18.95 2.72 -0.86
CA GLU A 190 20.04 3.39 -0.13
C GLU A 190 19.50 4.65 0.57
N ALA A 191 20.21 5.15 1.58
CA ALA A 191 19.84 6.40 2.23
C ALA A 191 19.82 7.54 1.20
N GLY A 192 18.70 8.27 1.14
CA GLY A 192 18.48 9.32 0.15
C GLY A 192 17.76 8.88 -1.13
N ASP A 193 17.48 7.59 -1.30
CA ASP A 193 16.70 7.11 -2.43
C ASP A 193 15.22 7.43 -2.24
N MET A 194 14.58 7.86 -3.32
CA MET A 194 13.13 8.06 -3.40
C MET A 194 12.55 7.14 -4.46
N GLN A 195 11.40 6.53 -4.17
CA GLN A 195 10.64 5.72 -5.12
C GLN A 195 9.22 6.26 -5.24
N PHE A 196 8.73 6.37 -6.47
CA PHE A 196 7.34 6.73 -6.77
C PHE A 196 6.75 5.68 -7.70
N ILE A 197 5.63 5.09 -7.31
CA ILE A 197 4.93 4.05 -8.07
C ILE A 197 3.48 4.42 -8.31
N ASN A 198 3.01 4.13 -9.54
CA ASN A 198 1.59 4.15 -9.85
C ASN A 198 0.95 2.90 -9.22
N ASN A 199 0.14 3.14 -8.23
CA ASN A 199 -0.42 2.12 -7.36
C ASN A 199 -1.55 1.30 -8.01
N HIS A 200 -2.08 1.75 -9.15
CA HIS A 200 -3.08 1.02 -9.93
C HIS A 200 -2.48 -0.02 -10.86
N THR A 201 -1.21 0.16 -11.25
CA THR A 201 -0.55 -0.66 -12.27
C THR A 201 0.62 -1.47 -11.74
N ILE A 202 1.10 -1.15 -10.55
CA ILE A 202 2.25 -1.79 -9.91
C ILE A 202 1.84 -2.36 -8.55
N LEU A 203 2.01 -3.66 -8.40
CA LEU A 203 2.03 -4.35 -7.12
C LEU A 203 3.41 -4.19 -6.49
N HIS A 204 3.46 -3.96 -5.19
CA HIS A 204 4.72 -3.84 -4.47
C HIS A 204 4.74 -4.69 -3.20
N SER A 205 5.91 -5.20 -2.86
CA SER A 205 6.16 -5.98 -1.66
C SER A 205 7.40 -5.48 -0.94
N ARG A 206 7.61 -5.96 0.27
CA ARG A 206 8.82 -5.72 1.05
C ARG A 206 9.25 -7.02 1.72
N GLU A 207 10.50 -7.42 1.51
CA GLU A 207 11.05 -8.57 2.21
C GLU A 207 11.15 -8.31 3.72
N ALA A 208 11.14 -9.37 4.51
CA ALA A 208 11.41 -9.29 5.93
C ALA A 208 12.81 -8.67 6.15
N PHE A 209 12.98 -7.97 7.27
CA PHE A 209 14.25 -7.31 7.55
C PHE A 209 14.68 -7.47 9.00
N ASP A 210 15.96 -7.30 9.24
CA ASP A 210 16.55 -7.24 10.56
C ASP A 210 17.33 -5.92 10.72
N ASP A 211 17.00 -5.20 11.77
CA ASP A 211 17.78 -4.05 12.23
C ASP A 211 18.81 -4.55 13.23
N ALA A 212 20.08 -4.60 12.85
CA ALA A 212 21.17 -5.11 13.66
C ALA A 212 21.06 -4.67 15.13
N ASN A 213 21.04 -5.65 16.02
CA ASN A 213 20.83 -5.51 17.47
C ASN A 213 21.63 -4.35 18.08
N GLY A 214 20.99 -3.22 18.33
CA GLY A 214 21.38 -2.24 19.35
C GLY A 214 22.46 -1.23 19.03
N LEU A 215 23.11 -1.25 17.85
CA LEU A 215 24.23 -0.36 17.55
C LEU A 215 24.11 0.45 16.25
N GLY A 216 22.97 0.48 15.61
CA GLY A 216 22.78 1.20 14.36
C GLY A 216 21.48 1.97 14.28
N ASN A 217 21.37 2.81 13.28
CA ASN A 217 20.10 3.43 12.91
C ASN A 217 19.13 2.34 12.44
N LYS A 218 17.95 2.28 13.03
CA LYS A 218 16.88 1.40 12.58
C LYS A 218 16.41 1.77 11.17
N ARG A 219 15.96 0.79 10.40
CA ARG A 219 15.30 1.02 9.11
C ARG A 219 14.19 2.06 9.26
N HIS A 220 14.25 3.09 8.43
CA HIS A 220 13.29 4.16 8.49
C HIS A 220 13.06 4.75 7.10
N LEU A 221 11.85 4.59 6.56
CA LEU A 221 11.43 5.28 5.36
C LEU A 221 10.28 6.23 5.70
N LEU A 222 10.19 7.32 4.94
CA LEU A 222 9.01 8.17 4.91
C LEU A 222 8.13 7.75 3.76
N ARG A 223 6.81 7.78 3.95
CA ARG A 223 5.82 7.45 2.92
C ARG A 223 4.81 8.59 2.77
N VAL A 224 4.45 8.90 1.54
CA VAL A 224 3.37 9.83 1.17
C VAL A 224 2.43 9.14 0.21
N TRP A 225 1.13 9.31 0.40
CA TRP A 225 0.07 8.87 -0.51
C TRP A 225 -0.50 10.08 -1.24
N LEU A 226 -0.56 9.99 -2.57
CA LEU A 226 -1.00 11.06 -3.43
C LEU A 226 -2.23 10.65 -4.25
N LEU A 227 -3.13 11.59 -4.47
CA LEU A 227 -4.17 11.51 -5.48
C LEU A 227 -3.74 12.31 -6.71
N ASP A 228 -4.05 11.77 -7.88
CA ASP A 228 -3.88 12.42 -9.19
C ASP A 228 -5.27 12.55 -9.82
N TYR A 229 -5.80 13.76 -9.84
CA TYR A 229 -7.18 14.04 -10.28
C TYR A 229 -7.41 13.79 -11.77
N GLU A 230 -6.36 13.91 -12.57
CA GLU A 230 -6.36 13.59 -14.01
C GLU A 230 -5.80 12.19 -14.29
N GLY A 231 -5.54 11.43 -13.23
CA GLY A 231 -4.97 10.09 -13.29
C GLY A 231 -5.90 9.05 -13.89
N MET A 232 -5.49 7.80 -13.74
CA MET A 232 -6.21 6.66 -14.31
C MET A 232 -7.67 6.63 -13.83
N PRO A 233 -8.67 6.40 -14.71
CA PRO A 233 -10.06 6.28 -14.32
C PRO A 233 -10.25 5.12 -13.35
N VAL A 234 -11.03 5.34 -12.30
CA VAL A 234 -11.35 4.33 -11.28
C VAL A 234 -12.86 4.15 -11.16
N SER A 235 -13.30 2.95 -10.81
CA SER A 235 -14.72 2.66 -10.62
C SER A 235 -15.28 3.33 -9.36
N THR A 236 -16.61 3.51 -9.29
CA THR A 236 -17.28 4.07 -8.11
C THR A 236 -17.08 3.22 -6.85
N ALA A 237 -16.75 1.94 -6.98
CA ALA A 237 -16.46 1.06 -5.86
C ALA A 237 -15.24 1.53 -5.02
N TYR A 238 -14.30 2.27 -5.62
CA TYR A 238 -13.17 2.86 -4.88
C TYR A 238 -13.61 3.84 -3.80
N TYR A 239 -14.71 4.59 -4.00
CA TYR A 239 -15.26 5.48 -2.97
C TYR A 239 -15.77 4.72 -1.75
N GLN A 240 -16.34 3.54 -1.95
CA GLN A 240 -16.81 2.68 -0.85
C GLN A 240 -15.63 2.04 -0.09
N ARG A 241 -14.60 1.59 -0.82
CA ARG A 241 -13.38 1.04 -0.23
C ARG A 241 -12.78 1.97 0.80
N ASN A 242 -12.51 3.20 0.41
CA ASN A 242 -11.78 4.16 1.21
C ASN A 242 -12.67 4.92 2.21
N GLY A 243 -13.99 4.70 2.19
CA GLY A 243 -14.95 5.47 2.97
C GLY A 243 -15.16 6.90 2.46
N THR A 244 -14.59 7.24 1.32
CA THR A 244 -14.72 8.56 0.69
C THR A 244 -16.13 8.70 0.09
N PRO A 245 -16.84 9.82 0.31
CA PRO A 245 -18.11 10.07 -0.37
C PRO A 245 -17.93 10.13 -1.89
N GLU A 246 -18.93 9.64 -2.65
CA GLU A 246 -18.92 9.70 -4.13
C GLU A 246 -18.88 11.13 -4.68
N THR A 247 -19.19 12.12 -3.83
CA THR A 247 -19.09 13.55 -4.16
C THR A 247 -17.66 14.09 -4.14
N HIS A 248 -16.71 13.33 -3.61
CA HIS A 248 -15.29 13.69 -3.67
C HIS A 248 -14.79 13.62 -5.10
N ARG A 249 -13.87 14.52 -5.44
CA ARG A 249 -13.27 14.57 -6.78
C ARG A 249 -12.50 13.28 -7.12
N ARG A 250 -11.82 12.68 -6.13
CA ARG A 250 -11.05 11.45 -6.29
C ARG A 250 -11.10 10.61 -5.00
N PRO A 251 -11.30 9.28 -5.09
CA PRO A 251 -11.28 8.42 -3.91
C PRO A 251 -9.86 8.09 -3.50
N GLY A 252 -9.58 8.10 -2.21
CA GLY A 252 -8.29 7.67 -1.66
C GLY A 252 -8.11 8.04 -0.21
N GLY A 253 -7.02 7.54 0.37
CA GLY A 253 -6.71 7.71 1.78
C GLY A 253 -7.61 6.89 2.71
N ILE A 254 -7.33 6.98 4.00
CA ILE A 254 -8.11 6.35 5.07
C ILE A 254 -8.71 7.45 5.93
N VAL A 255 -10.03 7.42 6.14
CA VAL A 255 -10.78 8.40 6.91
C VAL A 255 -11.42 7.68 8.10
N GLY A 256 -11.12 8.12 9.31
CA GLY A 256 -11.79 7.70 10.55
C GLY A 256 -12.76 8.77 11.05
N SER A 257 -13.46 8.51 12.17
CA SER A 257 -14.44 9.42 12.77
C SER A 257 -13.85 10.77 13.19
N ASP A 258 -12.59 10.78 13.63
CA ASP A 258 -11.92 11.97 14.19
C ASP A 258 -10.62 12.29 13.44
N THR A 259 -10.53 11.88 12.18
CA THR A 259 -9.33 12.09 11.36
C THR A 259 -9.01 13.59 11.22
N LYS A 260 -7.86 14.00 11.72
CA LYS A 260 -7.29 15.35 11.55
C LYS A 260 -5.99 15.25 10.78
N PRO A 261 -5.97 15.68 9.51
CA PRO A 261 -4.76 15.59 8.68
C PRO A 261 -3.57 16.33 9.31
N HIS A 262 -2.45 15.64 9.46
CA HIS A 262 -1.20 16.24 9.95
C HIS A 262 0.02 15.46 9.46
N ALA A 263 1.15 16.15 9.37
CA ALA A 263 2.45 15.57 9.04
C ALA A 263 3.31 15.47 10.32
N LEU A 264 3.79 14.24 10.61
CA LEU A 264 4.64 13.99 11.76
C LEU A 264 6.10 14.33 11.41
N LEU A 265 6.53 15.55 11.69
CA LEU A 265 7.92 16.00 11.52
C LEU A 265 8.73 15.96 12.83
N ASP A 266 8.07 15.80 13.96
CA ASP A 266 8.71 15.89 15.27
C ASP A 266 9.41 14.58 15.71
N THR A 267 9.21 13.51 14.96
CA THR A 267 9.81 12.19 15.19
C THR A 267 10.97 11.85 14.25
N LEU A 268 11.49 12.86 13.56
CA LEU A 268 12.57 12.71 12.56
C LEU A 268 13.98 12.85 13.16
#